data_2dc01fa4b4b0b5f6cbf02d7b44abf8e6
#
_entry.id   2dc01fa4b4b0b5f6cbf02d7b44abf8e6
#
_cell.length_a   1.000
_cell.length_b   1.000
_cell.length_c   1.000
_cell.angle_alpha   90.00
_cell.angle_beta   90.00
_cell.angle_gamma   90.00
#
_symmetry.space_group_name_H-M   'P 1'
#
loop_
_entity.id
_entity.type
_entity.pdbx_description
1 polymer ?
#
loop_
_entity_poly.entity_id
_entity_poly.type
_entity_poly.pdbx_seq_one_letter_code
_entity_poly.pdbx_strand_id
1 'polypeptide(L)'
;MYRARDHVQNERWLAEIQQAADRLDLDTAARSRATDLFLSTVSEWDAPSERDADSRQAVVAASLYAGSLIEGDQRSQSEVADAAGVARLTIQQRWKELLEEAGLQPPSW
;
A
#
# COMPACT_ATOMS: atom_id res chain seq x y z
N MET A 1 8.92 12.40 5.33
CA MET A 1 9.71 11.18 5.53
C MET A 1 9.38 10.56 6.88
N TYR A 2 9.20 9.26 6.93
CA TYR A 2 8.85 8.53 8.14
C TYR A 2 10.11 8.20 8.96
N ARG A 3 9.89 7.92 10.23
CA ARG A 3 10.96 7.68 11.20
C ARG A 3 11.17 6.19 11.42
N ALA A 4 12.31 5.84 12.03
CA ALA A 4 12.62 4.44 12.37
C ALA A 4 11.52 3.79 13.20
N ARG A 5 10.91 4.54 14.14
CA ARG A 5 9.82 4.00 14.96
C ARG A 5 8.59 3.61 14.16
N ASP A 6 8.40 4.23 12.98
CA ASP A 6 7.27 3.88 12.10
C ASP A 6 7.44 2.46 11.57
N HIS A 7 8.67 2.05 11.27
CA HIS A 7 8.96 0.68 10.88
C HIS A 7 8.63 -0.29 12.02
N VAL A 8 9.05 0.02 13.24
CA VAL A 8 8.81 -0.86 14.40
C VAL A 8 7.31 -1.01 14.65
N GLN A 9 6.58 0.11 14.65
CA GLN A 9 5.14 0.10 14.91
C GLN A 9 4.35 -0.61 13.81
N ASN A 10 4.91 -0.69 12.61
CA ASN A 10 4.21 -1.24 11.45
C ASN A 10 4.83 -2.53 10.92
N GLU A 11 5.66 -3.20 11.72
CA GLU A 11 6.31 -4.45 11.30
C GLU A 11 5.34 -5.48 10.73
N ARG A 12 4.20 -5.65 11.39
CA ARG A 12 3.16 -6.58 10.93
C ARG A 12 2.71 -6.23 9.52
N TRP A 13 2.48 -4.95 9.27
CA TRP A 13 1.95 -4.49 7.98
C TRP A 13 3.01 -4.52 6.90
N LEU A 14 4.26 -4.25 7.27
CA LEU A 14 5.38 -4.38 6.33
C LEU A 14 5.55 -5.84 5.90
N ALA A 15 5.37 -6.78 6.84
CA ALA A 15 5.40 -8.21 6.53
C ALA A 15 4.23 -8.59 5.59
N GLU A 16 3.05 -8.03 5.83
CA GLU A 16 1.89 -8.26 4.96
C GLU A 16 2.15 -7.78 3.53
N ILE A 17 2.80 -6.63 3.38
CA ILE A 17 3.18 -6.11 2.07
C ILE A 17 4.09 -7.10 1.35
N GLN A 18 5.12 -7.61 2.04
CA GLN A 18 6.07 -8.55 1.44
C GLN A 18 5.39 -9.87 1.07
N GLN A 19 4.51 -10.38 1.92
CA GLN A 19 3.79 -11.62 1.63
C GLN A 19 2.87 -11.47 0.42
N ALA A 20 2.13 -10.37 0.35
CA ALA A 20 1.27 -10.11 -0.79
C ALA A 20 2.08 -9.88 -2.06
N ALA A 21 3.21 -9.17 -1.95
CA ALA A 21 4.11 -8.95 -3.08
C ALA A 21 4.67 -10.28 -3.61
N ASP A 22 4.96 -11.23 -2.70
CA ASP A 22 5.40 -12.57 -3.10
C ASP A 22 4.31 -13.31 -3.88
N ARG A 23 3.07 -13.21 -3.43
CA ARG A 23 1.93 -13.83 -4.13
C ARG A 23 1.72 -13.23 -5.52
N LEU A 24 2.03 -11.95 -5.66
CA LEU A 24 1.90 -11.21 -6.92
C LEU A 24 3.15 -11.28 -7.78
N ASP A 25 4.22 -11.81 -7.25
CA ASP A 25 5.53 -11.89 -7.94
C ASP A 25 6.00 -10.50 -8.40
N LEU A 26 5.87 -9.52 -7.53
CA LEU A 26 6.32 -8.16 -7.82
C LEU A 26 7.83 -8.03 -7.75
N ASP A 27 8.40 -7.15 -8.58
CA ASP A 27 9.84 -6.89 -8.54
C ASP A 27 10.21 -6.02 -7.34
N THR A 28 11.52 -5.82 -7.14
CA THR A 28 12.05 -5.08 -6.00
C THR A 28 11.57 -3.62 -6.00
N ALA A 29 11.54 -2.99 -7.16
CA ALA A 29 11.13 -1.59 -7.27
C ALA A 29 9.67 -1.40 -6.85
N ALA A 30 8.79 -2.30 -7.29
CA ALA A 30 7.38 -2.24 -6.92
C ALA A 30 7.19 -2.46 -5.42
N ARG A 31 7.92 -3.41 -4.82
CA ARG A 31 7.87 -3.67 -3.38
C ARG A 31 8.33 -2.46 -2.58
N SER A 32 9.43 -1.85 -2.97
CA SER A 32 9.97 -0.67 -2.30
C SER A 32 9.00 0.50 -2.38
N ARG A 33 8.40 0.71 -3.55
CA ARG A 33 7.43 1.79 -3.72
C ARG A 33 6.19 1.56 -2.85
N ALA A 34 5.69 0.34 -2.81
CA ALA A 34 4.53 -0.01 -1.98
C ALA A 34 4.81 0.26 -0.50
N THR A 35 6.00 -0.14 -0.04
CA THR A 35 6.42 0.10 1.34
C THR A 35 6.46 1.60 1.65
N ASP A 36 7.06 2.38 0.76
CA ASP A 36 7.16 3.83 0.93
C ASP A 36 5.78 4.49 0.98
N LEU A 37 4.89 4.10 0.08
CA LEU A 37 3.53 4.64 0.05
C LEU A 37 2.78 4.31 1.33
N PHE A 38 2.89 3.08 1.80
CA PHE A 38 2.24 2.66 3.04
C PHE A 38 2.75 3.48 4.22
N LEU A 39 4.07 3.55 4.40
CA LEU A 39 4.65 4.26 5.54
C LEU A 39 4.36 5.76 5.49
N SER A 40 4.41 6.37 4.32
CA SER A 40 4.08 7.78 4.16
C SER A 40 2.64 8.06 4.56
N THR A 41 1.72 7.16 4.20
CA THR A 41 0.30 7.33 4.51
C THR A 41 0.04 7.18 6.01
N VAL A 42 0.53 6.09 6.63
CA VAL A 42 0.22 5.84 8.03
C VAL A 42 0.98 6.76 8.98
N SER A 43 2.11 7.34 8.56
CA SER A 43 2.86 8.28 9.39
C SER A 43 2.07 9.57 9.64
N GLU A 44 1.10 9.87 8.79
CA GLU A 44 0.22 11.03 8.97
C GLU A 44 -0.88 10.78 10.00
N TRP A 45 -1.07 9.55 10.44
CA TRP A 45 -2.11 9.22 11.41
C TRP A 45 -1.65 9.57 12.81
N ASP A 46 -2.52 10.27 13.57
CA ASP A 46 -2.18 10.82 14.87
C ASP A 46 -1.83 9.76 15.90
N ALA A 47 -2.57 8.67 15.91
CA ALA A 47 -2.34 7.59 16.86
C ALA A 47 -2.71 6.26 16.23
N PRO A 48 -1.95 5.19 16.50
CA PRO A 48 -2.28 3.86 15.95
C PRO A 48 -3.69 3.40 16.31
N SER A 49 -4.19 3.76 17.48
CA SER A 49 -5.51 3.36 17.93
C SER A 49 -6.65 4.06 17.21
N GLU A 50 -6.38 5.11 16.47
CA GLU A 50 -7.40 5.83 15.70
C GLU A 50 -7.76 5.11 14.42
N ARG A 51 -6.91 4.19 13.98
CA ARG A 51 -7.12 3.42 12.76
C ARG A 51 -7.08 1.94 13.11
N ASP A 52 -8.13 1.25 12.77
CA ASP A 52 -8.20 -0.19 13.04
C ASP A 52 -7.39 -0.99 12.01
N ALA A 53 -7.35 -2.31 12.23
CA ALA A 53 -6.62 -3.22 11.36
C ALA A 53 -7.18 -3.20 9.94
N ASP A 54 -8.50 -3.06 9.78
CA ASP A 54 -9.11 -3.05 8.46
C ASP A 54 -8.67 -1.83 7.64
N SER A 55 -8.53 -0.67 8.30
CA SER A 55 -8.05 0.54 7.62
C SER A 55 -6.61 0.39 7.15
N ARG A 56 -5.76 -0.21 7.98
CA ARG A 56 -4.36 -0.47 7.60
C ARG A 56 -4.27 -1.51 6.49
N GLN A 57 -5.08 -2.55 6.56
CA GLN A 57 -5.14 -3.57 5.50
C GLN A 57 -5.52 -2.93 4.17
N ALA A 58 -6.47 -2.01 4.19
CA ALA A 58 -6.87 -1.28 2.99
C ALA A 58 -5.72 -0.46 2.40
N VAL A 59 -4.91 0.17 3.27
CA VAL A 59 -3.75 0.94 2.81
C VAL A 59 -2.68 0.02 2.25
N VAL A 60 -2.47 -1.16 2.86
CA VAL A 60 -1.54 -2.17 2.32
C VAL A 60 -1.91 -2.50 0.88
N ALA A 61 -3.18 -2.84 0.64
CA ALA A 61 -3.65 -3.22 -0.68
C ALA A 61 -3.54 -2.07 -1.69
N ALA A 62 -3.96 -0.88 -1.30
CA ALA A 62 -3.89 0.29 -2.17
C ALA A 62 -2.43 0.65 -2.51
N SER A 63 -1.53 0.51 -1.53
CA SER A 63 -0.10 0.78 -1.72
C SER A 63 0.53 -0.21 -2.69
N LEU A 64 0.16 -1.49 -2.59
CA LEU A 64 0.64 -2.52 -3.50
C LEU A 64 0.17 -2.25 -4.93
N TYR A 65 -1.09 -1.92 -5.09
CA TYR A 65 -1.63 -1.62 -6.41
C TYR A 65 -0.96 -0.38 -7.01
N ALA A 66 -0.94 0.71 -6.27
CA ALA A 66 -0.38 1.98 -6.72
C ALA A 66 1.13 1.86 -6.97
N GLY A 67 1.85 1.18 -6.08
CA GLY A 67 3.29 0.99 -6.21
C GLY A 67 3.65 0.18 -7.46
N SER A 68 2.93 -0.91 -7.71
CA SER A 68 3.18 -1.72 -8.89
C SER A 68 2.87 -0.93 -10.17
N LEU A 69 1.83 -0.12 -10.13
CA LEU A 69 1.44 0.70 -11.27
C LEU A 69 2.54 1.75 -11.60
N ILE A 70 3.02 2.45 -10.59
CA ILE A 70 4.03 3.50 -10.76
C ILE A 70 5.35 2.91 -11.28
N GLU A 71 5.73 1.74 -10.81
CA GLU A 71 7.00 1.13 -11.17
C GLU A 71 6.94 0.28 -12.44
N GLY A 72 5.78 0.27 -13.11
CA GLY A 72 5.67 -0.44 -14.38
C GLY A 72 5.52 -1.94 -14.26
N ASP A 73 5.16 -2.44 -13.10
CA ASP A 73 4.94 -3.86 -12.83
C ASP A 73 3.50 -4.09 -12.39
N GLN A 74 2.57 -3.50 -13.14
CA GLN A 74 1.17 -3.44 -12.78
C GLN A 74 0.52 -4.82 -12.68
N ARG A 75 -0.31 -4.97 -11.63
CA ARG A 75 -1.22 -6.11 -11.48
C ARG A 75 -2.64 -5.56 -11.44
N SER A 76 -3.62 -6.39 -11.77
CA SER A 76 -5.01 -5.96 -11.73
C SER A 76 -5.47 -5.70 -10.29
N GLN A 77 -6.50 -4.89 -10.15
CA GLN A 77 -7.09 -4.64 -8.82
C GLN A 77 -7.59 -5.94 -8.20
N SER A 78 -8.14 -6.83 -9.00
CA SER A 78 -8.63 -8.13 -8.51
C SER A 78 -7.49 -9.01 -7.99
N GLU A 79 -6.37 -9.07 -8.71
CA GLU A 79 -5.21 -9.84 -8.28
C GLU A 79 -4.65 -9.31 -6.96
N VAL A 80 -4.52 -7.98 -6.85
CA VAL A 80 -4.01 -7.36 -5.62
C VAL A 80 -4.98 -7.57 -4.47
N ALA A 81 -6.28 -7.44 -4.72
CA ALA A 81 -7.30 -7.66 -3.70
C ALA A 81 -7.22 -9.07 -3.14
N ASP A 82 -7.07 -10.08 -4.00
CA ASP A 82 -6.95 -11.47 -3.57
C ASP A 82 -5.67 -11.68 -2.76
N ALA A 83 -4.55 -11.12 -3.21
CA ALA A 83 -3.27 -11.30 -2.53
C ALA A 83 -3.25 -10.61 -1.15
N ALA A 84 -3.90 -9.47 -1.02
CA ALA A 84 -3.93 -8.69 0.22
C ALA A 84 -5.14 -9.01 1.12
N GLY A 85 -6.06 -9.83 0.66
CA GLY A 85 -7.21 -10.22 1.46
C GLY A 85 -8.24 -9.12 1.67
N VAL A 86 -8.45 -8.28 0.66
CA VAL A 86 -9.45 -7.20 0.72
C VAL A 86 -10.37 -7.27 -0.49
N ALA A 87 -11.46 -6.50 -0.46
CA ALA A 87 -12.34 -6.38 -1.61
C ALA A 87 -11.71 -5.47 -2.68
N ARG A 88 -11.96 -5.79 -3.96
CA ARG A 88 -11.46 -4.98 -5.07
C ARG A 88 -11.92 -3.53 -4.95
N LEU A 89 -13.14 -3.31 -4.51
CA LEU A 89 -13.71 -1.96 -4.35
C LEU A 89 -12.89 -1.11 -3.37
N THR A 90 -12.32 -1.73 -2.35
CA THR A 90 -11.46 -1.05 -1.38
C THR A 90 -10.26 -0.41 -2.08
N ILE A 91 -9.62 -1.16 -2.99
CA ILE A 91 -8.51 -0.64 -3.76
C ILE A 91 -8.97 0.49 -4.68
N GLN A 92 -10.07 0.26 -5.38
CA GLN A 92 -10.61 1.23 -6.33
C GLN A 92 -10.91 2.58 -5.67
N GLN A 93 -11.37 2.56 -4.42
CA GLN A 93 -11.73 3.78 -3.70
C GLN A 93 -10.53 4.54 -3.16
N ARG A 94 -9.38 3.88 -2.97
CA ARG A 94 -8.28 4.46 -2.21
C ARG A 94 -7.00 4.74 -3.00
N TRP A 95 -6.74 4.02 -4.07
CA TRP A 95 -5.41 4.06 -4.68
C TRP A 95 -5.05 5.43 -5.28
N LYS A 96 -6.01 6.13 -5.87
CA LYS A 96 -5.75 7.46 -6.46
C LYS A 96 -5.48 8.50 -5.39
N GLU A 97 -6.30 8.51 -4.36
CA GLU A 97 -6.15 9.42 -3.24
C GLU A 97 -4.80 9.20 -2.55
N LEU A 98 -4.41 7.94 -2.39
CA LEU A 98 -3.14 7.59 -1.78
C LEU A 98 -1.96 8.15 -2.58
N LEU A 99 -1.99 8.06 -3.89
CA LEU A 99 -0.95 8.64 -4.74
C LEU A 99 -0.92 10.16 -4.64
N GLU A 100 -2.07 10.80 -4.64
CA GLU A 100 -2.17 12.25 -4.51
C GLU A 100 -1.60 12.74 -3.19
N GLU A 101 -1.91 12.05 -2.10
CA GLU A 101 -1.39 12.38 -0.77
C GLU A 101 0.12 12.22 -0.70
N ALA A 102 0.68 11.27 -1.45
CA ALA A 102 2.12 11.05 -1.51
C ALA A 102 2.83 12.03 -2.45
N GLY A 103 2.09 12.93 -3.09
CA GLY A 103 2.66 13.89 -4.02
C GLY A 103 2.94 13.31 -5.40
N LEU A 104 2.38 12.16 -5.71
CA LEU A 104 2.52 11.50 -7.00
C LEU A 104 1.25 11.71 -7.82
N GLN A 105 1.41 11.81 -9.13
CA GLN A 105 0.26 12.02 -10.00
C GLN A 105 -0.24 10.69 -10.53
N PRO A 106 -1.53 10.36 -10.29
CA PRO A 106 -2.09 9.12 -10.83
C PRO A 106 -2.12 9.17 -12.35
N PRO A 107 -1.95 8.01 -13.01
CA PRO A 107 -2.12 7.96 -14.46
C PRO A 107 -3.53 8.39 -14.88
N SER A 108 -3.61 8.98 -16.03
CA SER A 108 -4.85 9.48 -16.59
C SER A 108 -5.42 8.42 -17.55
N TRP A 109 -6.41 7.67 -17.11
CA TRP A 109 -7.09 6.72 -17.97
C TRP A 109 -8.57 6.62 -17.75
#